data_922785c40e0216726e679817b7d9c60f
#
_entry.id   922785c40e0216726e679817b7d9c60f
#
_cell.length_a   1.000
_cell.length_b   1.000
_cell.length_c   1.000
_cell.angle_alpha   90.00
_cell.angle_beta   90.00
_cell.angle_gamma   90.00
#
_symmetry.space_group_name_H-M   'P 1'
#
loop_
_entity.id
_entity.type
_entity.pdbx_description
1 polymer ?
#
loop_
_entity_poly.entity_id
_entity_poly.type
_entity_poly.pdbx_seq_one_letter_code
_entity_poly.pdbx_strand_id
1 'polypeptide(L)'
;MSRIGKLPISIPTGVTVTLKDNVVTVKGPKGELSQFVDPSINVSIEDGHVMLTENENAMLDNVKQRHAFHGLYRSLVNNMVIGVSEGYKKELELVGVGYRASNNGNIIDFALGYTHNIFMQLPPEIKVETKSERNKNPLIILSLIHISEPTRRSYIS
;
A
#
# COMPACT_ATOMS: atom_id res chain seq x y z
N MET A 1 -5.65 22.39 8.94
CA MET A 1 -6.02 20.97 8.77
C MET A 1 -6.22 20.60 7.31
N SER A 2 -5.70 19.44 6.90
CA SER A 2 -5.89 18.92 5.55
C SER A 2 -7.36 18.51 5.33
N ARG A 3 -7.92 18.80 4.15
CA ARG A 3 -9.27 18.34 3.80
C ARG A 3 -9.37 16.81 3.78
N ILE A 4 -8.35 16.14 3.26
CA ILE A 4 -8.25 14.68 3.22
C ILE A 4 -8.11 14.12 4.63
N GLY A 5 -7.33 14.76 5.49
CA GLY A 5 -7.11 14.33 6.86
C GLY A 5 -8.36 14.32 7.74
N LYS A 6 -9.34 15.17 7.45
CA LYS A 6 -10.61 15.24 8.20
C LYS A 6 -11.60 14.13 7.87
N LEU A 7 -11.40 13.41 6.77
CA LEU A 7 -12.32 12.35 6.37
C LEU A 7 -12.14 11.13 7.27
N PRO A 8 -13.21 10.64 7.91
CA PRO A 8 -13.13 9.42 8.68
C PRO A 8 -12.81 8.22 7.79
N ILE A 9 -12.09 7.25 8.35
CA ILE A 9 -11.76 6.00 7.68
C ILE A 9 -12.70 4.93 8.20
N SER A 10 -13.55 4.38 7.35
CA SER A 10 -14.44 3.29 7.70
C SER A 10 -13.67 2.00 7.92
N ILE A 11 -13.94 1.31 9.01
CA ILE A 11 -13.35 -0.01 9.30
C ILE A 11 -14.34 -1.06 8.77
N PRO A 12 -13.98 -1.82 7.72
CA PRO A 12 -14.85 -2.88 7.21
C PRO A 12 -14.96 -4.04 8.20
N THR A 13 -15.98 -4.85 8.05
CA THR A 13 -16.19 -6.05 8.87
C THR A 13 -15.01 -7.00 8.74
N GLY A 14 -14.52 -7.51 9.87
CA GLY A 14 -13.37 -8.41 9.91
C GLY A 14 -12.00 -7.71 10.00
N VAL A 15 -11.97 -6.39 10.00
CA VAL A 15 -10.76 -5.61 10.25
C VAL A 15 -10.77 -5.05 11.66
N THR A 16 -9.66 -5.20 12.36
CA THR A 16 -9.45 -4.65 13.70
C THR A 16 -8.34 -3.61 13.66
N VAL A 17 -8.60 -2.44 14.19
CA VAL A 17 -7.62 -1.36 14.32
C VAL A 17 -7.32 -1.14 15.79
N THR A 18 -6.06 -1.15 16.15
CA THR A 18 -5.59 -0.90 17.52
C THR A 18 -4.52 0.19 17.52
N LEU A 19 -4.51 0.99 18.56
CA LEU A 19 -3.51 2.01 18.79
C LEU A 19 -2.76 1.73 20.08
N LYS A 20 -1.45 1.59 20.01
CA LYS A 20 -0.56 1.42 21.16
C LYS A 20 0.75 2.15 20.93
N ASP A 21 1.15 3.00 21.89
CA ASP A 21 2.43 3.74 21.85
C ASP A 21 2.67 4.49 20.53
N ASN A 22 1.67 5.18 20.02
CA ASN A 22 1.69 5.87 18.72
C ASN A 22 1.89 4.94 17.51
N VAL A 23 1.70 3.64 17.67
CA VAL A 23 1.70 2.68 16.57
C VAL A 23 0.28 2.23 16.31
N VAL A 24 -0.20 2.50 15.11
CA VAL A 24 -1.49 2.00 14.62
C VAL A 24 -1.26 0.64 14.01
N THR A 25 -1.92 -0.37 14.54
CA THR A 25 -1.89 -1.73 14.01
C THR A 25 -3.25 -2.06 13.42
N VAL A 26 -3.25 -2.45 12.16
CA VAL A 26 -4.46 -2.86 11.44
C VAL A 26 -4.35 -4.33 11.10
N LYS A 27 -5.28 -5.11 11.59
CA LYS A 27 -5.34 -6.56 11.37
C LYS A 27 -6.62 -6.91 10.60
N GLY A 28 -6.46 -7.68 9.54
CA GLY A 28 -7.56 -8.12 8.70
C GLY A 28 -7.36 -9.53 8.14
N PRO A 29 -8.29 -10.01 7.31
CA PRO A 29 -8.26 -11.36 6.77
C PRO A 29 -7.06 -11.62 5.85
N LYS A 30 -6.44 -10.59 5.29
CA LYS A 30 -5.30 -10.71 4.39
C LYS A 30 -3.95 -10.48 5.05
N GLY A 31 -3.92 -10.08 6.31
CA GLY A 31 -2.68 -9.87 7.03
C GLY A 31 -2.80 -8.79 8.11
N GLU A 32 -1.66 -8.41 8.63
CA GLU A 32 -1.51 -7.41 9.67
C GLU A 32 -0.46 -6.38 9.24
N LEU A 33 -0.77 -5.12 9.43
CA LEU A 33 0.12 -4.00 9.16
C LEU A 33 0.21 -3.11 10.39
N SER A 34 1.39 -2.56 10.63
CA SER A 34 1.61 -1.59 11.68
C SER A 34 2.33 -0.36 11.12
N GLN A 35 1.96 0.82 11.62
CA GLN A 35 2.55 2.09 11.23
C GLN A 35 2.72 2.98 12.44
N PHE A 36 3.90 3.50 12.62
CA PHE A 36 4.14 4.55 13.59
C PHE A 36 3.53 5.87 13.11
N VAL A 37 2.81 6.52 13.99
CA VAL A 37 2.20 7.83 13.77
C VAL A 37 2.92 8.84 14.66
N ASP A 38 3.33 9.95 14.07
CA ASP A 38 3.98 11.03 14.83
C ASP A 38 3.08 11.55 15.95
N PRO A 39 3.62 11.89 17.15
CA PRO A 39 2.86 12.43 18.26
C PRO A 39 2.10 13.73 17.96
N SER A 40 2.43 14.40 16.86
CA SER A 40 1.70 15.57 16.38
C SER A 40 0.30 15.26 15.84
N ILE A 41 -0.01 13.99 15.66
CA ILE A 41 -1.31 13.52 15.17
C ILE A 41 -1.94 12.60 16.21
N ASN A 42 -3.14 12.95 16.62
CA ASN A 42 -3.97 12.10 17.47
C ASN A 42 -4.82 11.16 16.62
N VAL A 43 -4.84 9.91 16.99
CA VAL A 43 -5.68 8.89 16.36
C VAL A 43 -6.75 8.48 17.33
N SER A 44 -8.00 8.59 16.93
CA SER A 44 -9.17 8.10 17.69
C SER A 44 -9.91 7.03 16.88
N ILE A 45 -10.39 6.02 17.59
CA ILE A 45 -11.14 4.91 17.00
C ILE A 45 -12.50 4.90 17.66
N GLU A 46 -13.52 5.27 16.91
CA GLU A 46 -14.90 5.38 17.42
C GLU A 46 -15.87 4.83 16.40
N ASP A 47 -16.89 4.09 16.88
CA ASP A 47 -18.03 3.61 16.09
C ASP A 47 -17.67 2.96 14.73
N GLY A 48 -16.58 2.20 14.68
CA GLY A 48 -16.13 1.56 13.44
C GLY A 48 -15.47 2.51 12.44
N HIS A 49 -15.03 3.67 12.92
CA HIS A 49 -14.28 4.64 12.12
C HIS A 49 -12.96 5.01 12.81
N VAL A 50 -11.95 5.29 12.03
CA VAL A 50 -10.69 5.88 12.49
C VAL A 50 -10.68 7.35 12.11
N MET A 51 -10.48 8.21 13.07
CA MET A 51 -10.34 9.64 12.86
C MET A 51 -8.93 10.09 13.26
N LEU A 52 -8.34 10.93 12.46
CA LEU A 52 -7.06 11.56 12.74
C LEU A 52 -7.27 13.05 12.94
N THR A 53 -6.71 13.58 14.03
CA THR A 53 -6.76 15.00 14.35
C THR A 53 -5.37 15.53 14.66
N GLU A 54 -5.15 16.80 14.42
CA GLU A 54 -3.89 17.44 14.75
C GLU A 54 -3.79 17.69 16.25
N ASN A 55 -2.65 17.35 16.83
CA ASN A 55 -2.34 17.65 18.21
C ASN A 55 -1.69 19.03 18.32
N GLU A 56 -2.45 20.02 18.77
CA GLU A 56 -1.96 21.39 18.90
C GLU A 56 -0.90 21.56 20.00
N ASN A 57 -0.84 20.62 20.93
CA ASN A 57 0.13 20.63 22.02
C ASN A 57 1.48 19.97 21.67
N ALA A 58 1.59 19.39 20.48
CA ALA A 58 2.87 18.81 20.06
C ALA A 58 3.89 19.90 19.72
N MET A 59 5.11 19.70 20.18
CA MET A 59 6.24 20.63 19.95
C MET A 59 6.73 20.66 18.50
N LEU A 60 5.83 20.73 17.53
CA LEU A 60 6.19 20.99 16.14
C LEU A 60 6.02 22.46 15.84
N ASP A 61 7.14 23.15 15.67
CA ASP A 61 7.18 24.59 15.37
C ASP A 61 6.60 24.94 13.99
N ASN A 62 6.32 23.92 13.16
CA ASN A 62 5.89 24.14 11.79
C ASN A 62 4.47 23.62 11.53
N VAL A 63 3.51 24.53 11.53
CA VAL A 63 2.10 24.25 11.23
C VAL A 63 1.90 23.59 9.87
N LYS A 64 2.69 23.99 8.87
CA LYS A 64 2.62 23.38 7.52
C LYS A 64 2.99 21.90 7.52
N GLN A 65 3.99 21.54 8.31
CA GLN A 65 4.42 20.15 8.46
C GLN A 65 3.37 19.31 9.17
N ARG A 66 2.70 19.85 10.17
CA ARG A 66 1.58 19.20 10.87
C ARG A 66 0.41 18.91 9.92
N HIS A 67 0.05 19.89 9.08
CA HIS A 67 -0.97 19.69 8.05
C HIS A 67 -0.57 18.62 7.03
N ALA A 68 0.69 18.58 6.64
CA ALA A 68 1.21 17.55 5.74
C ALA A 68 1.15 16.16 6.38
N PHE A 69 1.54 16.03 7.64
CA PHE A 69 1.45 14.77 8.39
C PHE A 69 0.02 14.30 8.59
N HIS A 70 -0.90 15.21 8.85
CA HIS A 70 -2.31 14.87 8.99
C HIS A 70 -2.85 14.18 7.73
N GLY A 71 -2.61 14.73 6.56
CA GLY A 71 -2.99 14.11 5.29
C GLY A 71 -2.24 12.81 5.00
N LEU A 72 -0.93 12.78 5.27
CA LEU A 72 -0.08 11.61 5.05
C LEU A 72 -0.52 10.41 5.87
N TYR A 73 -0.64 10.56 7.17
CA TYR A 73 -1.01 9.45 8.07
C TYR A 73 -2.43 8.97 7.83
N ARG A 74 -3.35 9.89 7.52
CA ARG A 74 -4.70 9.48 7.11
C ARG A 74 -4.67 8.57 5.89
N SER A 75 -3.90 8.95 4.87
CA SER A 75 -3.77 8.15 3.65
C SER A 75 -3.10 6.81 3.92
N LEU A 76 -2.05 6.78 4.74
CA LEU A 76 -1.35 5.55 5.12
C LEU A 76 -2.28 4.57 5.86
N VAL A 77 -3.00 5.06 6.87
CA VAL A 77 -3.94 4.21 7.63
C VAL A 77 -5.08 3.71 6.74
N ASN A 78 -5.62 4.56 5.88
CA ASN A 78 -6.63 4.14 4.91
C ASN A 78 -6.11 3.05 3.97
N ASN A 79 -4.90 3.19 3.46
CA ASN A 79 -4.26 2.18 2.61
C ASN A 79 -4.03 0.87 3.35
N MET A 80 -3.65 0.94 4.62
CA MET A 80 -3.52 -0.25 5.48
C MET A 80 -4.85 -0.99 5.64
N VAL A 81 -5.93 -0.26 5.93
CA VAL A 81 -7.27 -0.83 6.07
C VAL A 81 -7.72 -1.52 4.77
N ILE A 82 -7.56 -0.87 3.63
CA ILE A 82 -7.89 -1.45 2.32
C ILE A 82 -7.01 -2.68 2.04
N GLY A 83 -5.71 -2.57 2.30
CA GLY A 83 -4.75 -3.65 2.04
C GLY A 83 -5.03 -4.93 2.83
N VAL A 84 -5.41 -4.82 4.10
CA VAL A 84 -5.70 -5.99 4.94
C VAL A 84 -7.10 -6.57 4.72
N SER A 85 -8.03 -5.78 4.18
CA SER A 85 -9.40 -6.21 3.89
C SER A 85 -9.56 -6.82 2.49
N GLU A 86 -9.37 -6.01 1.47
CA GLU A 86 -9.56 -6.39 0.06
C GLU A 86 -8.28 -6.86 -0.61
N GLY A 87 -7.13 -6.34 -0.15
CA GLY A 87 -5.83 -6.53 -0.78
C GLY A 87 -5.63 -5.61 -1.97
N TYR A 88 -4.40 -5.54 -2.42
CA TYR A 88 -4.02 -4.79 -3.62
C TYR A 88 -3.72 -5.73 -4.76
N LYS A 89 -4.39 -5.50 -5.88
CA LYS A 89 -4.18 -6.19 -7.14
C LYS A 89 -4.03 -5.16 -8.25
N LYS A 90 -3.00 -5.29 -9.06
CA LYS A 90 -2.80 -4.46 -10.24
C LYS A 90 -2.62 -5.33 -11.46
N GLU A 91 -3.34 -5.02 -12.49
CA GLU A 91 -3.24 -5.69 -13.78
C GLU A 91 -2.58 -4.75 -14.79
N LEU A 92 -1.57 -5.24 -15.46
CA LEU A 92 -0.84 -4.50 -16.49
C LEU A 92 -0.94 -5.26 -17.79
N GLU A 93 -1.28 -4.57 -18.85
CA GLU A 93 -1.36 -5.12 -20.20
C GLU A 93 -0.17 -4.63 -21.04
N LEU A 94 0.52 -5.56 -21.68
CA LEU A 94 1.60 -5.24 -22.61
C LEU A 94 1.02 -5.08 -24.01
N VAL A 95 1.06 -3.87 -24.53
CA VAL A 95 0.56 -3.55 -25.87
C VAL A 95 1.74 -3.40 -26.83
N GLY A 96 1.85 -4.32 -27.77
CA GLY A 96 2.90 -4.29 -28.79
C GLY A 96 3.00 -5.63 -29.54
N VAL A 97 3.38 -5.57 -30.80
CA VAL A 97 3.54 -6.75 -31.65
C VAL A 97 4.72 -7.59 -31.18
N GLY A 98 4.47 -8.86 -30.86
CA GLY A 98 5.50 -9.80 -30.43
C GLY A 98 5.97 -9.60 -28.98
N TYR A 99 5.34 -8.74 -28.21
CA TYR A 99 5.64 -8.58 -26.80
C TYR A 99 5.22 -9.81 -26.00
N ARG A 100 6.09 -10.25 -25.12
CA ARG A 100 5.87 -11.40 -24.25
C ARG A 100 6.35 -11.09 -22.84
N ALA A 101 5.69 -11.69 -21.88
CA ALA A 101 6.10 -11.69 -20.49
C ALA A 101 5.94 -13.10 -19.93
N SER A 102 6.92 -13.53 -19.18
CA SER A 102 6.88 -14.77 -18.41
C SER A 102 7.44 -14.50 -17.02
N ASN A 103 7.07 -15.29 -16.05
CA ASN A 103 7.61 -15.18 -14.71
C ASN A 103 8.20 -16.52 -14.24
N ASN A 104 9.28 -16.41 -13.49
CA ASN A 104 9.87 -17.52 -12.76
C ASN A 104 10.02 -17.10 -11.30
N GLY A 105 9.06 -17.51 -10.48
CA GLY A 105 8.98 -17.00 -9.11
C GLY A 105 8.75 -15.48 -9.08
N ASN A 106 9.69 -14.75 -8.48
CA ASN A 106 9.62 -13.29 -8.35
C ASN A 106 10.36 -12.53 -9.47
N ILE A 107 10.88 -13.24 -10.45
CA ILE A 107 11.59 -12.65 -11.59
C ILE A 107 10.66 -12.66 -12.79
N ILE A 108 10.46 -11.49 -13.38
CA ILE A 108 9.71 -11.34 -14.62
C ILE A 108 10.69 -11.19 -15.77
N ASP A 109 10.49 -11.96 -16.80
CA ASP A 109 11.23 -11.89 -18.06
C ASP A 109 10.34 -11.21 -19.12
N PHE A 110 10.81 -10.08 -19.62
CA PHE A 110 10.14 -9.31 -20.66
C PHE A 110 10.85 -9.44 -21.99
N ALA A 111 10.13 -9.81 -23.02
CA ALA A 111 10.57 -9.72 -24.42
C ALA A 111 9.78 -8.58 -25.10
N LEU A 112 10.41 -7.42 -25.22
CA LEU A 112 9.79 -6.17 -25.67
C LEU A 112 10.37 -5.64 -26.99
N GLY A 113 10.78 -6.54 -27.87
CA GLY A 113 11.34 -6.15 -29.18
C GLY A 113 12.81 -5.72 -29.16
N TYR A 114 13.47 -5.81 -28.03
CA TYR A 114 14.92 -5.60 -27.93
C TYR A 114 15.70 -6.86 -28.31
N THR A 115 16.98 -6.73 -28.60
CA THR A 115 17.87 -7.86 -28.91
C THR A 115 18.09 -8.80 -27.73
N HIS A 116 17.88 -8.31 -26.50
CA HIS A 116 17.96 -9.08 -25.25
C HIS A 116 16.70 -8.88 -24.42
N ASN A 117 16.39 -9.87 -23.62
CA ASN A 117 15.25 -9.79 -22.71
C ASN A 117 15.59 -8.90 -21.51
N ILE A 118 14.56 -8.28 -20.96
CA ILE A 118 14.65 -7.48 -19.74
C ILE A 118 14.15 -8.32 -18.57
N PHE A 119 14.95 -8.43 -17.51
CA PHE A 119 14.61 -9.14 -16.30
C PHE A 119 14.33 -8.14 -15.18
N MET A 120 13.25 -8.34 -14.48
CA MET A 120 12.87 -7.54 -13.30
C MET A 120 12.64 -8.46 -12.12
N GLN A 121 13.40 -8.23 -11.06
CA GLN A 121 13.19 -8.92 -9.78
C GLN A 121 12.24 -8.12 -8.90
N LEU A 122 11.21 -8.76 -8.43
CA LEU A 122 10.24 -8.17 -7.51
C LEU A 122 10.51 -8.60 -6.07
N PRO A 123 10.10 -7.78 -5.07
CA PRO A 123 10.13 -8.17 -3.68
C PRO A 123 9.32 -9.45 -3.43
N PRO A 124 9.70 -10.25 -2.40
CA PRO A 124 8.99 -11.50 -2.09
C PRO A 124 7.54 -11.31 -1.64
N GLU A 125 7.18 -10.09 -1.22
CA GLU A 125 5.81 -9.75 -0.82
C GLU A 125 4.83 -9.65 -2.00
N ILE A 126 5.35 -9.55 -3.21
CA ILE A 126 4.53 -9.39 -4.42
C ILE A 126 4.47 -10.72 -5.16
N LYS A 127 3.25 -11.22 -5.34
CA LYS A 127 2.98 -12.36 -6.21
C LYS A 127 2.73 -11.87 -7.62
N VAL A 128 3.39 -12.48 -8.58
CA VAL A 128 3.26 -12.18 -10.01
C VAL A 128 2.64 -13.37 -10.73
N GLU A 129 1.66 -13.10 -11.54
CA GLU A 129 1.11 -14.07 -12.49
C GLU A 129 1.14 -13.45 -13.88
N THR A 130 1.66 -14.18 -14.84
CA THR A 130 1.66 -13.79 -16.24
C THR A 130 0.67 -14.66 -17.01
N LYS A 131 -0.19 -14.02 -17.80
CA LYS A 131 -1.13 -14.71 -18.68
C LYS A 131 -0.83 -14.32 -20.12
N SER A 132 -0.59 -15.30 -20.95
CA SER A 132 -0.41 -15.11 -22.39
C SER A 132 -1.40 -15.98 -23.14
N GLU A 133 -2.36 -15.36 -23.78
CA GLU A 133 -3.35 -16.03 -24.64
C GLU A 133 -3.05 -15.72 -26.11
N ARG A 134 -3.35 -16.67 -26.99
CA ARG A 134 -3.27 -16.45 -28.43
C ARG A 134 -4.21 -15.31 -28.84
N ASN A 135 -3.71 -14.38 -29.63
CA ASN A 135 -4.43 -13.21 -30.14
C ASN A 135 -4.87 -12.17 -29.09
N LYS A 136 -4.31 -12.24 -27.85
CA LYS A 136 -4.51 -11.22 -26.83
C LYS A 136 -3.16 -10.70 -26.34
N ASN A 137 -3.17 -9.47 -25.87
CA ASN A 137 -1.99 -8.90 -25.26
C ASN A 137 -1.64 -9.62 -23.95
N PRO A 138 -0.34 -9.83 -23.66
CA PRO A 138 0.08 -10.42 -22.40
C PRO A 138 -0.37 -9.57 -21.21
N LEU A 139 -0.92 -10.22 -20.20
CA LEU A 139 -1.34 -9.62 -18.95
C LEU A 139 -0.37 -10.00 -17.83
N ILE A 140 0.01 -9.03 -17.04
CA ILE A 140 0.78 -9.21 -15.82
C ILE A 140 -0.11 -8.84 -14.64
N ILE A 141 -0.33 -9.75 -13.74
CA ILE A 141 -1.12 -9.55 -12.55
C ILE A 141 -0.18 -9.50 -11.35
N LEU A 142 -0.17 -8.38 -10.67
CA LEU A 142 0.60 -8.15 -9.45
C LEU A 142 -0.34 -8.14 -8.26
N SER A 143 -0.08 -8.94 -7.25
CA SER A 143 -0.84 -8.95 -6.00
C SER A 143 0.09 -9.02 -4.79
N LEU A 144 -0.31 -8.38 -3.70
CA LEU A 144 0.41 -8.49 -2.43
C LEU A 144 -0.01 -9.77 -1.71
N ILE A 145 0.97 -10.62 -1.37
CA ILE A 145 0.73 -11.89 -0.68
C ILE A 145 0.85 -11.72 0.84
N HIS A 146 1.87 -10.99 1.26
CA HIS A 146 2.18 -10.70 2.66
C HIS A 146 2.20 -9.20 2.89
N ILE A 147 1.30 -8.77 3.76
CA ILE A 147 1.27 -7.41 4.26
C ILE A 147 1.72 -7.50 5.72
N SER A 148 2.99 -7.81 5.94
CA SER A 148 3.51 -7.98 7.29
C SER A 148 4.26 -6.77 7.83
N GLU A 149 4.86 -5.96 6.95
CA GLU A 149 5.53 -4.71 7.34
C GLU A 149 5.52 -3.71 6.20
N PRO A 150 5.26 -2.42 6.49
CA PRO A 150 5.59 -1.36 5.55
C PRO A 150 7.11 -1.31 5.45
N THR A 151 7.65 -1.82 4.36
CA THR A 151 9.07 -1.80 4.11
C THR A 151 9.55 -0.37 3.92
N ARG A 152 9.99 0.26 5.00
CA ARG A 152 10.63 1.57 4.95
C ARG A 152 11.79 1.63 3.96
N ARG A 153 12.42 0.50 3.70
CA ARG A 153 13.64 0.42 2.91
C ARG A 153 13.42 0.48 1.41
N SER A 154 12.26 0.13 0.92
CA SER A 154 11.95 0.17 -0.51
C SER A 154 11.75 1.58 -1.05
N TYR A 155 11.60 2.58 -0.18
CA TYR A 155 11.39 3.97 -0.56
C TYR A 155 12.67 4.81 -0.60
N ILE A 156 13.79 4.27 -0.17
CA ILE A 156 15.04 5.01 0.00
C ILE A 156 16.05 4.69 -1.11
N SER A 157 15.77 3.69 -1.90
CA SER A 157 16.63 3.33 -3.05
C SER A 157 16.25 4.06 -4.31
#